data_de4201576c4b7000ba4a5fa17d4c94ac
#
_entry.id   de4201576c4b7000ba4a5fa17d4c94ac
#
_cell.length_a   1.000
_cell.length_b   1.000
_cell.length_c   1.000
_cell.angle_alpha   90.00
_cell.angle_beta   90.00
_cell.angle_gamma   90.00
#
_symmetry.space_group_name_H-M   'P 1'
#
loop_
_entity.id
_entity.type
_entity.pdbx_description
1 polymer ?
#
loop_
_entity_poly.entity_id
_entity_poly.type
_entity_poly.pdbx_seq_one_letter_code
_entity_poly.pdbx_strand_id
1 'polypeptide(L)'
;MTAARGKFRFGVTLLAPASRAEWVRKCRRAEELGYDVVGVADHLGLPAPFPAMILAAEATERVRLTTFVLNTPFYNAVLLAREAATADQLTDGRVELGLGAGYVREEFETAGITFESAGKRVEQLATTAATLRRLFADPEYQPRPVQPAGPPLVIAGWGDRLLRVAADHADVIALPGAAPAYNGGPLQFVGRDATDARMAYLRELLGARAEAVELNILLQRVIPPEERSAALELYGPHLPADVADRPEELPALLIGTPKEMARQLEERRERFGFSYVTVLESSMEPMGEVIELLR
;
A
#
# COMPACT_ATOMS: atom_id res chain seq x y z
N MET A 1 14.01 -16.93 -16.91
CA MET A 1 14.51 -17.28 -15.58
C MET A 1 13.41 -17.05 -14.60
N THR A 2 12.91 -18.10 -13.98
CA THR A 2 11.82 -18.07 -13.00
C THR A 2 12.32 -17.39 -11.74
N ALA A 3 11.81 -16.19 -11.44
CA ALA A 3 11.98 -15.57 -10.13
C ALA A 3 11.61 -16.60 -9.05
N ALA A 4 12.44 -16.72 -8.01
CA ALA A 4 12.15 -17.58 -6.88
C ALA A 4 10.74 -17.26 -6.37
N ARG A 5 9.84 -18.25 -6.40
CA ARG A 5 8.47 -18.13 -5.91
C ARG A 5 8.52 -17.98 -4.38
N GLY A 6 8.79 -16.76 -3.91
CA GLY A 6 8.62 -16.40 -2.50
C GLY A 6 7.16 -16.57 -2.08
N LYS A 7 6.92 -16.70 -0.78
CA LYS A 7 5.55 -16.70 -0.25
C LYS A 7 4.90 -15.34 -0.53
N PHE A 8 3.56 -15.34 -0.70
CA PHE A 8 2.82 -14.08 -0.69
C PHE A 8 2.97 -13.37 0.65
N ARG A 9 2.97 -12.03 0.60
CA ARG A 9 2.76 -11.15 1.74
C ARG A 9 1.38 -10.52 1.65
N PHE A 10 0.69 -10.44 2.79
CA PHE A 10 -0.66 -9.89 2.87
C PHE A 10 -0.71 -8.73 3.86
N GLY A 11 -1.27 -7.61 3.41
CA GLY A 11 -1.50 -6.44 4.24
C GLY A 11 -2.98 -6.07 4.31
N VAL A 12 -3.38 -5.48 5.41
CA VAL A 12 -4.69 -4.84 5.55
C VAL A 12 -4.52 -3.41 6.02
N THR A 13 -5.16 -2.45 5.34
CA THR A 13 -5.20 -1.05 5.77
C THR A 13 -6.46 -0.79 6.56
N LEU A 14 -6.28 -0.46 7.85
CA LEU A 14 -7.37 -0.11 8.76
C LEU A 14 -7.68 1.38 8.64
N LEU A 15 -8.97 1.69 8.43
CA LEU A 15 -9.41 3.04 8.05
C LEU A 15 -10.15 3.78 9.17
N ALA A 16 -10.79 3.08 10.10
CA ALA A 16 -11.65 3.72 11.08
C ALA A 16 -11.54 3.11 12.46
N PRO A 17 -10.67 3.60 13.35
CA PRO A 17 -10.77 3.24 14.76
C PRO A 17 -11.84 4.11 15.43
N ALA A 18 -12.77 3.47 16.11
CA ALA A 18 -13.76 4.16 16.93
C ALA A 18 -13.26 4.34 18.38
N SER A 19 -12.53 3.36 18.90
CA SER A 19 -11.99 3.34 20.27
C SER A 19 -10.69 2.54 20.34
N ARG A 20 -9.93 2.72 21.43
CA ARG A 20 -8.74 1.90 21.71
C ARG A 20 -9.07 0.39 21.68
N ALA A 21 -10.15 -0.01 22.31
CA ALA A 21 -10.53 -1.43 22.37
C ALA A 21 -10.86 -2.00 20.98
N GLU A 22 -11.52 -1.23 20.15
CA GLU A 22 -11.83 -1.63 18.77
C GLU A 22 -10.60 -1.72 17.91
N TRP A 23 -9.69 -0.74 17.99
CA TRP A 23 -8.42 -0.75 17.28
C TRP A 23 -7.61 -2.00 17.60
N VAL A 24 -7.40 -2.28 18.90
CA VAL A 24 -6.69 -3.46 19.38
C VAL A 24 -7.34 -4.75 18.86
N ARG A 25 -8.68 -4.84 18.91
CA ARG A 25 -9.40 -6.01 18.39
C ARG A 25 -9.15 -6.21 16.88
N LYS A 26 -9.22 -5.14 16.08
CA LYS A 26 -8.98 -5.19 14.64
C LYS A 26 -7.55 -5.64 14.32
N CYS A 27 -6.55 -5.08 15.01
CA CYS A 27 -5.15 -5.46 14.81
C CYS A 27 -4.90 -6.95 15.14
N ARG A 28 -5.41 -7.43 16.28
CA ARG A 28 -5.34 -8.85 16.65
C ARG A 28 -6.05 -9.73 15.63
N ARG A 29 -7.23 -9.32 15.20
CA ARG A 29 -7.99 -10.06 14.19
C ARG A 29 -7.25 -10.18 12.87
N ALA A 30 -6.59 -9.12 12.41
CA ALA A 30 -5.75 -9.17 11.23
C ALA A 30 -4.61 -10.20 11.39
N GLU A 31 -3.94 -10.20 12.55
CA GLU A 31 -2.87 -11.17 12.82
C GLU A 31 -3.38 -12.63 12.91
N GLU A 32 -4.55 -12.85 13.49
CA GLU A 32 -5.23 -14.15 13.54
C GLU A 32 -5.59 -14.68 12.14
N LEU A 33 -6.05 -13.80 11.25
CA LEU A 33 -6.38 -14.12 9.87
C LEU A 33 -5.14 -14.37 8.99
N GLY A 34 -3.94 -14.24 9.55
CA GLY A 34 -2.69 -14.54 8.85
C GLY A 34 -2.13 -13.36 8.05
N TYR A 35 -2.57 -12.14 8.26
CA TYR A 35 -1.92 -10.98 7.65
C TYR A 35 -0.48 -10.80 8.15
N ASP A 36 0.39 -10.33 7.26
CA ASP A 36 1.78 -10.02 7.56
C ASP A 36 1.98 -8.56 7.93
N VAL A 37 1.06 -7.69 7.48
CA VAL A 37 1.19 -6.22 7.61
C VAL A 37 -0.15 -5.60 7.99
N VAL A 38 -0.12 -4.73 8.99
CA VAL A 38 -1.23 -3.81 9.32
C VAL A 38 -0.83 -2.40 8.88
N GLY A 39 -1.63 -1.84 7.98
CA GLY A 39 -1.46 -0.50 7.45
C GLY A 39 -2.38 0.53 8.10
N VAL A 40 -1.88 1.75 8.22
CA VAL A 40 -2.64 2.93 8.67
C VAL A 40 -2.62 3.98 7.58
N ALA A 41 -3.79 4.41 7.13
CA ALA A 41 -3.91 5.48 6.15
C ALA A 41 -3.69 6.86 6.81
N ASP A 42 -3.14 7.79 6.04
CA ASP A 42 -2.92 9.17 6.48
C ASP A 42 -3.88 10.13 5.76
N HIS A 43 -5.08 10.20 6.30
CA HIS A 43 -6.11 11.15 5.86
C HIS A 43 -6.65 11.94 7.06
N LEU A 44 -6.95 13.22 6.85
CA LEU A 44 -7.61 14.02 7.88
C LEU A 44 -8.98 13.42 8.21
N GLY A 45 -9.28 13.30 9.50
CA GLY A 45 -10.48 12.59 9.98
C GLY A 45 -10.24 11.12 10.33
N LEU A 46 -9.08 10.56 9.96
CA LEU A 46 -8.61 9.27 10.42
C LEU A 46 -7.60 9.43 11.56
N PRO A 47 -7.24 8.37 12.28
CA PRO A 47 -6.19 8.43 13.31
C PRO A 47 -4.84 8.81 12.72
N ALA A 48 -4.07 9.58 13.49
CA ALA A 48 -2.68 9.85 13.13
C ALA A 48 -1.88 8.54 13.04
N PRO A 49 -1.11 8.31 11.94
CA PRO A 49 -0.50 7.03 11.66
C PRO A 49 0.43 6.50 12.76
N PHE A 50 1.40 7.28 13.23
CA PHE A 50 2.39 6.80 14.19
C PHE A 50 1.79 6.37 15.54
N PRO A 51 0.92 7.15 16.22
CA PRO A 51 0.25 6.68 17.43
C PRO A 51 -0.56 5.40 17.23
N ALA A 52 -1.27 5.29 16.10
CA ALA A 52 -2.06 4.11 15.76
C ALA A 52 -1.16 2.88 15.51
N MET A 53 -0.02 3.05 14.85
CA MET A 53 0.98 1.99 14.64
C MET A 53 1.60 1.50 15.96
N ILE A 54 1.95 2.41 16.88
CA ILE A 54 2.48 2.00 18.20
C ILE A 54 1.45 1.17 18.97
N LEU A 55 0.18 1.59 18.98
CA LEU A 55 -0.87 0.80 19.62
C LEU A 55 -1.11 -0.55 18.92
N ALA A 56 -0.96 -0.62 17.61
CA ALA A 56 -1.03 -1.88 16.87
C ALA A 56 0.14 -2.80 17.22
N ALA A 57 1.35 -2.24 17.40
CA ALA A 57 2.52 -2.99 17.85
C ALA A 57 2.32 -3.65 19.21
N GLU A 58 1.78 -2.89 20.18
CA GLU A 58 1.46 -3.39 21.51
C GLU A 58 0.35 -4.46 21.52
N ALA A 59 -0.51 -4.43 20.50
CA ALA A 59 -1.62 -5.36 20.38
C ALA A 59 -1.27 -6.68 19.69
N THR A 60 -0.14 -6.74 18.97
CA THR A 60 0.25 -7.84 18.06
C THR A 60 1.70 -8.25 18.27
N GLU A 61 2.05 -9.47 17.83
CA GLU A 61 3.39 -10.03 18.05
C GLU A 61 4.24 -10.08 16.77
N ARG A 62 3.63 -10.33 15.61
CA ARG A 62 4.33 -10.71 14.38
C ARG A 62 4.16 -9.73 13.23
N VAL A 63 2.96 -9.12 13.11
CA VAL A 63 2.65 -8.26 11.97
C VAL A 63 3.59 -7.07 11.92
N ARG A 64 4.03 -6.75 10.73
CA ARG A 64 4.69 -5.46 10.45
C ARG A 64 3.66 -4.36 10.39
N LEU A 65 4.12 -3.14 10.56
CA LEU A 65 3.27 -1.97 10.68
C LEU A 65 3.68 -0.97 9.59
N THR A 66 2.74 -0.54 8.78
CA THR A 66 3.05 0.41 7.72
C THR A 66 2.13 1.61 7.74
N THR A 67 2.66 2.77 7.40
CA THR A 67 1.80 3.83 6.91
C THR A 67 1.39 3.48 5.48
N PHE A 68 0.10 3.54 5.12
CA PHE A 68 -0.31 3.17 3.77
C PHE A 68 -1.30 4.18 3.18
N VAL A 69 -0.82 5.32 2.71
CA VAL A 69 0.55 5.85 2.78
C VAL A 69 0.51 7.27 3.33
N LEU A 70 1.63 7.77 3.87
CA LEU A 70 1.72 9.17 4.34
C LEU A 70 1.46 10.15 3.19
N ASN A 71 0.72 11.21 3.49
CA ASN A 71 0.65 12.40 2.65
C ASN A 71 1.95 13.20 2.82
N THR A 72 3.01 12.81 2.07
CA THR A 72 4.37 13.34 2.26
C THR A 72 4.46 14.87 2.33
N PRO A 73 3.68 15.66 1.56
CA PRO A 73 3.64 17.10 1.70
C PRO A 73 3.28 17.65 3.09
N PHE A 74 2.70 16.85 3.97
CA PHE A 74 2.36 17.27 5.34
C PHE A 74 3.54 17.16 6.30
N TYR A 75 4.67 16.60 5.88
CA TYR A 75 5.79 16.27 6.74
C TYR A 75 7.07 17.00 6.35
N ASN A 76 7.78 17.50 7.36
CA ASN A 76 9.19 17.86 7.20
C ASN A 76 10.02 16.58 7.19
N ALA A 77 10.87 16.38 6.19
CA ALA A 77 11.62 15.13 5.98
C ALA A 77 12.51 14.74 7.18
N VAL A 78 13.12 15.71 7.88
CA VAL A 78 14.00 15.45 9.04
C VAL A 78 13.18 15.08 10.27
N LEU A 79 12.04 15.75 10.49
CA LEU A 79 11.12 15.40 11.57
C LEU A 79 10.50 14.02 11.33
N LEU A 80 10.13 13.72 10.09
CA LEU A 80 9.62 12.40 9.71
C LEU A 80 10.67 11.30 9.94
N ALA A 81 11.94 11.56 9.62
CA ALA A 81 13.02 10.60 9.90
C ALA A 81 13.11 10.29 11.41
N ARG A 82 13.00 11.30 12.27
CA ARG A 82 12.99 11.12 13.72
C ARG A 82 11.78 10.28 14.17
N GLU A 83 10.60 10.61 13.69
CA GLU A 83 9.36 9.88 14.03
C GLU A 83 9.43 8.42 13.59
N ALA A 84 9.85 8.19 12.34
CA ALA A 84 9.99 6.84 11.78
C ALA A 84 11.03 6.00 12.52
N ALA A 85 12.20 6.57 12.85
CA ALA A 85 13.24 5.89 13.62
C ALA A 85 12.78 5.59 15.05
N THR A 86 12.05 6.52 15.69
CA THR A 86 11.48 6.30 17.02
C THR A 86 10.42 5.20 17.00
N ALA A 87 9.52 5.24 16.02
CA ALA A 87 8.51 4.20 15.85
C ALA A 87 9.17 2.83 15.61
N ASP A 88 10.23 2.78 14.81
CA ASP A 88 10.99 1.57 14.56
C ASP A 88 11.61 0.98 15.83
N GLN A 89 12.19 1.84 16.69
CA GLN A 89 12.70 1.42 18.00
C GLN A 89 11.59 0.88 18.91
N LEU A 90 10.46 1.58 19.00
CA LEU A 90 9.36 1.22 19.89
C LEU A 90 8.55 0.01 19.41
N THR A 91 8.82 -0.48 18.21
CA THR A 91 8.15 -1.64 17.60
C THR A 91 9.11 -2.78 17.29
N ASP A 92 10.31 -2.75 17.82
CA ASP A 92 11.35 -3.77 17.62
C ASP A 92 11.63 -4.04 16.12
N GLY A 93 11.71 -2.96 15.30
CA GLY A 93 12.04 -3.05 13.88
C GLY A 93 10.89 -3.54 12.98
N ARG A 94 9.64 -3.46 13.41
CA ARG A 94 8.48 -3.88 12.62
C ARG A 94 7.90 -2.81 11.70
N VAL A 95 8.47 -1.59 11.66
CA VAL A 95 7.97 -0.49 10.82
C VAL A 95 8.36 -0.66 9.35
N GLU A 96 7.44 -0.35 8.47
CA GLU A 96 7.63 0.01 7.06
C GLU A 96 7.08 1.42 6.86
N LEU A 97 7.74 2.25 6.07
CA LEU A 97 7.35 3.64 5.89
C LEU A 97 6.76 3.87 4.50
N GLY A 98 5.45 3.95 4.43
CA GLY A 98 4.74 4.20 3.18
C GLY A 98 4.62 5.70 2.88
N LEU A 99 4.99 6.08 1.67
CA LEU A 99 5.04 7.46 1.19
C LEU A 99 4.19 7.64 -0.07
N GLY A 100 3.39 8.70 -0.11
CA GLY A 100 2.61 9.12 -1.25
C GLY A 100 2.70 10.61 -1.50
N ALA A 101 2.36 11.07 -2.69
CA ALA A 101 2.44 12.49 -3.08
C ALA A 101 1.24 13.32 -2.62
N GLY A 102 0.22 12.71 -2.00
CA GLY A 102 -1.03 13.38 -1.64
C GLY A 102 -1.91 13.71 -2.86
N TYR A 103 -3.22 13.63 -2.70
CA TYR A 103 -4.16 13.85 -3.82
C TYR A 103 -5.47 14.52 -3.41
N VAL A 104 -5.80 14.58 -2.12
CA VAL A 104 -7.06 15.15 -1.61
C VAL A 104 -6.85 16.62 -1.32
N ARG A 105 -7.26 17.48 -2.24
CA ARG A 105 -7.10 18.96 -2.14
C ARG A 105 -7.67 19.54 -0.85
N GLU A 106 -8.84 19.09 -0.44
CA GLU A 106 -9.55 19.57 0.74
C GLU A 106 -8.76 19.37 2.04
N GLU A 107 -7.96 18.31 2.11
CA GLU A 107 -7.09 18.05 3.26
C GLU A 107 -5.94 19.07 3.35
N PHE A 108 -5.36 19.44 2.20
CA PHE A 108 -4.35 20.49 2.14
C PHE A 108 -4.90 21.85 2.58
N GLU A 109 -6.09 22.19 2.09
CA GLU A 109 -6.78 23.43 2.44
C GLU A 109 -7.09 23.46 3.94
N THR A 110 -7.62 22.37 4.50
CA THR A 110 -7.90 22.24 5.93
C THR A 110 -6.63 22.34 6.79
N ALA A 111 -5.53 21.77 6.33
CA ALA A 111 -4.24 21.82 7.02
C ALA A 111 -3.51 23.16 6.85
N GLY A 112 -4.01 24.07 6.01
CA GLY A 112 -3.32 25.33 5.67
C GLY A 112 -2.06 25.12 4.84
N ILE A 113 -1.95 24.01 4.12
CA ILE A 113 -0.81 23.66 3.28
C ILE A 113 -1.16 23.91 1.82
N THR A 114 -0.27 24.52 1.08
CA THR A 114 -0.51 24.80 -0.35
C THR A 114 -0.64 23.49 -1.14
N PHE A 115 -1.76 23.32 -1.85
CA PHE A 115 -1.93 22.21 -2.80
C PHE A 115 -1.17 22.51 -4.08
N GLU A 116 0.10 22.18 -4.08
CA GLU A 116 1.00 22.37 -5.22
C GLU A 116 0.63 21.48 -6.41
N SER A 117 1.20 21.75 -7.58
CA SER A 117 1.05 20.88 -8.75
C SER A 117 1.51 19.44 -8.46
N ALA A 118 0.93 18.46 -9.14
CA ALA A 118 1.31 17.05 -8.97
C ALA A 118 2.83 16.83 -9.16
N GLY A 119 3.45 17.56 -10.10
CA GLY A 119 4.91 17.50 -10.32
C GLY A 119 5.71 17.95 -9.11
N LYS A 120 5.34 19.06 -8.48
CA LYS A 120 6.02 19.58 -7.27
C LYS A 120 5.80 18.66 -6.06
N ARG A 121 4.62 18.08 -5.90
CA ARG A 121 4.36 17.13 -4.83
C ARG A 121 5.20 15.85 -4.98
N VAL A 122 5.38 15.35 -6.21
CA VAL A 122 6.27 14.22 -6.50
C VAL A 122 7.74 14.60 -6.27
N GLU A 123 8.17 15.81 -6.60
CA GLU A 123 9.52 16.31 -6.29
C GLU A 123 9.77 16.37 -4.78
N GLN A 124 8.79 16.82 -4.00
CA GLN A 124 8.85 16.83 -2.53
C GLN A 124 8.95 15.40 -1.98
N LEU A 125 8.18 14.45 -2.52
CA LEU A 125 8.29 13.04 -2.15
C LEU A 125 9.70 12.50 -2.46
N ALA A 126 10.27 12.81 -3.63
CA ALA A 126 11.64 12.41 -3.99
C ALA A 126 12.67 12.96 -3.00
N THR A 127 12.57 14.25 -2.68
CA THR A 127 13.43 14.91 -1.69
C THR A 127 13.31 14.27 -0.31
N THR A 128 12.09 13.94 0.11
CA THR A 128 11.83 13.27 1.38
C THR A 128 12.44 11.87 1.40
N ALA A 129 12.21 11.06 0.38
CA ALA A 129 12.77 9.71 0.30
C ALA A 129 14.30 9.72 0.31
N ALA A 130 14.92 10.61 -0.47
CA ALA A 130 16.38 10.78 -0.48
C ALA A 130 16.92 11.23 0.88
N THR A 131 16.23 12.14 1.58
CA THR A 131 16.60 12.61 2.92
C THR A 131 16.53 11.48 3.94
N LEU A 132 15.47 10.68 3.93
CA LEU A 132 15.32 9.50 4.80
C LEU A 132 16.46 8.51 4.58
N ARG A 133 16.75 8.15 3.33
CA ARG A 133 17.85 7.23 2.99
C ARG A 133 19.19 7.76 3.49
N ARG A 134 19.47 9.03 3.26
CA ARG A 134 20.70 9.67 3.71
C ARG A 134 20.85 9.67 5.23
N LEU A 135 19.79 10.05 5.96
CA LEU A 135 19.82 10.10 7.43
C LEU A 135 19.95 8.70 8.04
N PHE A 136 19.22 7.72 7.56
CA PHE A 136 19.29 6.35 8.08
C PHE A 136 20.62 5.65 7.76
N ALA A 137 21.31 6.05 6.69
CA ALA A 137 22.64 5.57 6.36
C ALA A 137 23.75 6.24 7.18
N ASP A 138 23.48 7.38 7.82
CA ASP A 138 24.46 8.09 8.65
C ASP A 138 24.62 7.40 10.01
N PRO A 139 25.83 6.88 10.35
CA PRO A 139 26.05 6.22 11.64
C PRO A 139 25.88 7.13 12.86
N GLU A 140 26.03 8.45 12.69
CA GLU A 140 25.90 9.45 13.75
C GLU A 140 24.46 9.93 13.93
N TYR A 141 23.53 9.54 13.03
CA TYR A 141 22.13 9.96 13.13
C TYR A 141 21.43 9.37 14.37
N GLN A 142 20.72 10.25 15.10
CA GLN A 142 19.94 9.89 16.29
C GLN A 142 18.51 10.46 16.19
N PRO A 143 17.48 9.71 16.63
CA PRO A 143 17.54 8.32 17.11
C PRO A 143 17.86 7.35 15.98
N ARG A 144 18.66 6.32 16.26
CA ARG A 144 19.03 5.32 15.27
C ARG A 144 17.91 4.27 15.14
N PRO A 145 17.40 3.96 13.94
CA PRO A 145 16.45 2.88 13.77
C PRO A 145 17.05 1.52 14.13
N VAL A 146 16.21 0.56 14.54
CA VAL A 146 16.61 -0.82 14.81
C VAL A 146 17.01 -1.52 13.51
N GLN A 147 16.25 -1.28 12.44
CA GLN A 147 16.56 -1.79 11.11
C GLN A 147 17.80 -1.09 10.55
N PRO A 148 18.88 -1.82 10.15
CA PRO A 148 20.17 -1.19 9.83
C PRO A 148 20.17 -0.16 8.71
N ALA A 149 19.27 -0.32 7.72
CA ALA A 149 19.10 0.62 6.61
C ALA A 149 17.91 1.58 6.82
N GLY A 150 17.36 1.63 8.04
CA GLY A 150 16.09 2.25 8.36
C GLY A 150 14.87 1.41 7.94
N PRO A 151 13.67 1.84 8.30
CA PRO A 151 12.43 1.22 7.84
C PRO A 151 12.37 1.10 6.32
N PRO A 152 11.97 -0.06 5.76
CA PRO A 152 11.74 -0.19 4.33
C PRO A 152 10.80 0.88 3.81
N LEU A 153 11.11 1.49 2.67
CA LEU A 153 10.28 2.51 2.05
C LEU A 153 9.28 1.87 1.08
N VAL A 154 8.00 2.07 1.35
CA VAL A 154 6.90 1.74 0.45
C VAL A 154 6.51 3.00 -0.30
N ILE A 155 6.68 3.07 -1.62
CA ILE A 155 6.27 4.24 -2.40
C ILE A 155 5.08 3.87 -3.26
N ALA A 156 3.96 4.59 -3.05
CA ALA A 156 2.70 4.29 -3.72
C ALA A 156 2.34 5.30 -4.80
N GLY A 157 1.95 4.79 -5.97
CA GLY A 157 1.40 5.59 -7.04
C GLY A 157 1.42 4.93 -8.40
N TRP A 158 1.03 5.70 -9.43
CA TRP A 158 0.84 5.19 -10.79
C TRP A 158 1.58 6.00 -11.86
N GLY A 159 1.74 7.30 -11.66
CA GLY A 159 2.26 8.21 -12.70
C GLY A 159 3.76 8.01 -12.96
N ASP A 160 4.20 8.26 -14.20
CA ASP A 160 5.58 8.04 -14.65
C ASP A 160 6.65 8.70 -13.78
N ARG A 161 6.43 9.96 -13.38
CA ARG A 161 7.38 10.68 -12.51
C ARG A 161 7.50 10.01 -11.14
N LEU A 162 6.37 9.57 -10.59
CA LEU A 162 6.36 8.92 -9.29
C LEU A 162 7.01 7.54 -9.36
N LEU A 163 6.76 6.76 -10.42
CA LEU A 163 7.41 5.46 -10.60
C LEU A 163 8.93 5.57 -10.78
N ARG A 164 9.46 6.65 -11.37
CA ARG A 164 10.90 6.92 -11.39
C ARG A 164 11.44 7.11 -9.97
N VAL A 165 10.78 7.95 -9.17
CA VAL A 165 11.17 8.13 -7.75
C VAL A 165 11.09 6.81 -6.98
N ALA A 166 10.05 6.01 -7.20
CA ALA A 166 9.92 4.71 -6.59
C ALA A 166 11.04 3.74 -7.02
N ALA A 167 11.37 3.73 -8.32
CA ALA A 167 12.47 2.91 -8.82
C ALA A 167 13.83 3.27 -8.22
N ASP A 168 14.05 4.55 -7.87
CA ASP A 168 15.30 5.01 -7.25
C ASP A 168 15.38 4.70 -5.75
N HIS A 169 14.25 4.79 -5.03
CA HIS A 169 14.27 4.84 -3.56
C HIS A 169 13.47 3.74 -2.85
N ALA A 170 12.49 3.10 -3.50
CA ALA A 170 11.61 2.16 -2.81
C ALA A 170 12.23 0.78 -2.59
N ASP A 171 11.85 0.13 -1.49
CA ASP A 171 12.00 -1.31 -1.26
C ASP A 171 10.71 -2.04 -1.70
N VAL A 172 9.57 -1.35 -1.60
CA VAL A 172 8.27 -1.82 -2.07
C VAL A 172 7.62 -0.75 -2.94
N ILE A 173 7.17 -1.12 -4.14
CA ILE A 173 6.39 -0.24 -5.00
C ILE A 173 4.93 -0.67 -4.96
N ALA A 174 4.06 0.21 -4.45
CA ALA A 174 2.64 -0.07 -4.29
C ALA A 174 1.81 0.58 -5.40
N LEU A 175 1.05 -0.26 -6.11
CA LEU A 175 0.13 0.20 -7.16
C LEU A 175 -1.30 0.25 -6.61
N PRO A 176 -2.01 1.38 -6.75
CA PRO A 176 -3.35 1.53 -6.19
C PRO A 176 -4.43 0.73 -6.94
N GLY A 177 -4.14 0.23 -8.15
CA GLY A 177 -5.09 -0.52 -8.99
C GLY A 177 -6.29 0.28 -9.49
N ALA A 178 -6.56 1.42 -8.88
CA ALA A 178 -7.56 2.40 -9.26
C ALA A 178 -7.07 3.80 -8.93
N ALA A 179 -7.63 4.80 -9.57
CA ALA A 179 -7.39 6.21 -9.27
C ALA A 179 -8.72 6.92 -8.97
N PRO A 180 -8.74 7.95 -8.10
CA PRO A 180 -9.88 8.86 -8.00
C PRO A 180 -10.15 9.46 -9.39
N ALA A 181 -11.43 9.56 -9.77
CA ALA A 181 -11.77 10.27 -10.99
C ALA A 181 -11.35 11.75 -10.87
N TYR A 182 -10.86 12.31 -11.98
CA TYR A 182 -10.31 13.67 -12.03
C TYR A 182 -11.26 14.77 -11.51
N ASN A 183 -12.56 14.49 -11.45
CA ASN A 183 -13.62 15.44 -11.05
C ASN A 183 -14.42 14.97 -9.82
N GLY A 184 -13.83 14.18 -8.92
CA GLY A 184 -14.55 13.66 -7.75
C GLY A 184 -15.60 12.60 -8.08
N GLY A 185 -15.53 12.02 -9.28
CA GLY A 185 -16.39 10.89 -9.70
C GLY A 185 -15.95 9.55 -9.09
N PRO A 186 -16.59 8.45 -9.51
CA PRO A 186 -16.25 7.12 -9.02
C PRO A 186 -14.83 6.72 -9.38
N LEU A 187 -14.28 5.73 -8.66
CA LEU A 187 -12.95 5.19 -8.91
C LEU A 187 -12.82 4.76 -10.39
N GLN A 188 -11.72 5.16 -11.01
CA GLN A 188 -11.33 4.68 -12.33
C GLN A 188 -10.39 3.49 -12.17
N PHE A 189 -10.88 2.31 -12.46
CA PHE A 189 -10.07 1.10 -12.42
C PHE A 189 -9.05 1.07 -13.56
N VAL A 190 -7.90 0.49 -13.28
CA VAL A 190 -6.87 0.24 -14.28
C VAL A 190 -7.02 -1.18 -14.81
N GLY A 191 -7.28 -1.31 -16.10
CA GLY A 191 -7.46 -2.58 -16.77
C GLY A 191 -6.18 -3.41 -16.84
N ARG A 192 -6.34 -4.62 -17.29
CA ARG A 192 -5.27 -5.61 -17.42
C ARG A 192 -4.16 -5.16 -18.35
N ASP A 193 -4.53 -4.67 -19.54
CA ASP A 193 -3.55 -4.27 -20.57
C ASP A 193 -2.76 -3.02 -20.16
N ALA A 194 -3.43 -2.06 -19.51
CA ALA A 194 -2.76 -0.90 -18.93
C ALA A 194 -1.81 -1.29 -17.78
N THR A 195 -2.17 -2.32 -17.00
CA THR A 195 -1.29 -2.86 -15.97
C THR A 195 -0.06 -3.55 -16.58
N ASP A 196 -0.22 -4.35 -17.65
CA ASP A 196 0.93 -4.93 -18.36
C ASP A 196 1.90 -3.88 -18.87
N ALA A 197 1.38 -2.84 -19.53
CA ALA A 197 2.21 -1.73 -20.02
C ALA A 197 2.94 -1.03 -18.85
N ARG A 198 2.27 -0.86 -17.72
CA ARG A 198 2.85 -0.25 -16.53
C ARG A 198 3.93 -1.13 -15.90
N MET A 199 3.74 -2.44 -15.86
CA MET A 199 4.74 -3.37 -15.37
C MET A 199 5.96 -3.48 -16.28
N ALA A 200 5.77 -3.41 -17.60
CA ALA A 200 6.88 -3.35 -18.55
C ALA A 200 7.74 -2.10 -18.32
N TYR A 201 7.10 -0.92 -18.22
CA TYR A 201 7.78 0.34 -17.94
C TYR A 201 8.52 0.30 -16.58
N LEU A 202 7.89 -0.24 -15.55
CA LEU A 202 8.51 -0.32 -14.22
C LEU A 202 9.71 -1.27 -14.21
N ARG A 203 9.65 -2.40 -14.90
CA ARG A 203 10.80 -3.33 -15.02
C ARG A 203 11.98 -2.67 -15.74
N GLU A 204 11.71 -1.87 -16.77
CA GLU A 204 12.75 -1.08 -17.46
C GLU A 204 13.41 -0.08 -16.51
N LEU A 205 12.62 0.67 -15.73
CA LEU A 205 13.15 1.63 -14.75
C LEU A 205 13.98 0.96 -13.65
N LEU A 206 13.54 -0.18 -13.15
CA LEU A 206 14.22 -0.91 -12.07
C LEU A 206 15.54 -1.54 -12.53
N GLY A 207 15.63 -2.00 -13.78
CA GLY A 207 16.82 -2.66 -14.29
C GLY A 207 17.33 -3.76 -13.35
N ALA A 208 18.55 -3.63 -12.85
CA ALA A 208 19.16 -4.60 -11.93
C ALA A 208 18.48 -4.66 -10.54
N ARG A 209 17.68 -3.64 -10.16
CA ARG A 209 16.94 -3.63 -8.90
C ARG A 209 15.64 -4.44 -8.94
N ALA A 210 15.20 -4.92 -10.11
CA ALA A 210 13.92 -5.58 -10.28
C ALA A 210 13.70 -6.81 -9.37
N GLU A 211 14.77 -7.50 -9.00
CA GLU A 211 14.72 -8.66 -8.09
C GLU A 211 14.73 -8.27 -6.60
N ALA A 212 15.19 -7.06 -6.28
CA ALA A 212 15.29 -6.56 -4.91
C ALA A 212 14.08 -5.74 -4.45
N VAL A 213 13.24 -5.29 -5.38
CA VAL A 213 12.08 -4.45 -5.09
C VAL A 213 10.81 -5.30 -5.14
N GLU A 214 10.07 -5.31 -4.04
CA GLU A 214 8.80 -6.01 -3.95
C GLU A 214 7.67 -5.20 -4.61
N LEU A 215 6.77 -5.86 -5.33
CA LEU A 215 5.63 -5.22 -5.97
C LEU A 215 4.35 -5.49 -5.19
N ASN A 216 3.69 -4.43 -4.78
CA ASN A 216 2.42 -4.46 -4.06
C ASN A 216 1.27 -4.01 -4.98
N ILE A 217 0.13 -4.65 -4.82
CA ILE A 217 -1.16 -4.21 -5.36
C ILE A 217 -2.15 -3.95 -4.23
N LEU A 218 -2.81 -2.78 -4.27
CA LEU A 218 -3.96 -2.51 -3.43
C LEU A 218 -5.23 -3.05 -4.10
N LEU A 219 -5.84 -4.05 -3.49
CA LEU A 219 -7.16 -4.52 -3.89
C LEU A 219 -8.23 -3.57 -3.34
N GLN A 220 -9.03 -3.03 -4.22
CA GLN A 220 -10.12 -2.12 -3.86
C GLN A 220 -11.29 -2.89 -3.21
N ARG A 221 -11.51 -4.14 -3.61
CA ARG A 221 -12.53 -5.00 -3.01
C ARG A 221 -12.20 -6.49 -3.19
N VAL A 222 -12.55 -7.27 -2.17
CA VAL A 222 -12.68 -8.73 -2.24
C VAL A 222 -14.17 -9.04 -2.21
N ILE A 223 -14.69 -9.72 -3.24
CA ILE A 223 -16.10 -9.88 -3.54
C ILE A 223 -16.44 -11.37 -3.52
N PRO A 224 -16.97 -11.89 -2.41
CA PRO A 224 -17.42 -13.28 -2.34
C PRO A 224 -18.66 -13.51 -3.23
N PRO A 225 -19.01 -14.77 -3.53
CA PRO A 225 -20.06 -15.11 -4.51
C PRO A 225 -21.41 -14.45 -4.22
N GLU A 226 -21.80 -14.31 -2.96
CA GLU A 226 -23.05 -13.72 -2.53
C GLU A 226 -23.14 -12.20 -2.78
N GLU A 227 -22.00 -11.52 -2.81
CA GLU A 227 -21.90 -10.08 -3.11
C GLU A 227 -21.73 -9.78 -4.60
N ARG A 228 -21.49 -10.80 -5.45
CA ARG A 228 -21.13 -10.62 -6.88
C ARG A 228 -22.12 -9.76 -7.65
N SER A 229 -23.42 -10.02 -7.53
CA SER A 229 -24.42 -9.28 -8.30
C SER A 229 -24.47 -7.79 -7.92
N ALA A 230 -24.49 -7.49 -6.62
CA ALA A 230 -24.48 -6.10 -6.14
C ALA A 230 -23.18 -5.36 -6.51
N ALA A 231 -22.05 -6.03 -6.44
CA ALA A 231 -20.77 -5.46 -6.81
C ALA A 231 -20.68 -5.17 -8.32
N LEU A 232 -21.18 -6.06 -9.18
CA LEU A 232 -21.20 -5.83 -10.62
C LEU A 232 -22.21 -4.74 -11.04
N GLU A 233 -23.31 -4.58 -10.33
CA GLU A 233 -24.21 -3.45 -10.51
C GLU A 233 -23.50 -2.13 -10.20
N LEU A 234 -22.72 -2.07 -9.13
CA LEU A 234 -22.00 -0.88 -8.68
C LEU A 234 -20.78 -0.57 -9.56
N TYR A 235 -19.94 -1.55 -9.85
CA TYR A 235 -18.66 -1.34 -10.51
C TYR A 235 -18.71 -1.55 -12.02
N GLY A 236 -19.67 -2.35 -12.53
CA GLY A 236 -19.77 -2.72 -13.95
C GLY A 236 -19.71 -1.53 -14.91
N PRO A 237 -20.45 -0.42 -14.66
CA PRO A 237 -20.38 0.77 -15.50
C PRO A 237 -19.02 1.47 -15.56
N HIS A 238 -18.10 1.12 -14.65
CA HIS A 238 -16.78 1.75 -14.49
C HIS A 238 -15.62 0.81 -14.83
N LEU A 239 -15.94 -0.41 -15.29
CA LEU A 239 -14.91 -1.37 -15.69
C LEU A 239 -14.25 -0.96 -17.02
N PRO A 240 -12.93 -1.10 -17.12
CA PRO A 240 -12.20 -0.96 -18.38
C PRO A 240 -12.70 -1.95 -19.43
N ALA A 241 -12.67 -1.55 -20.71
CA ALA A 241 -13.22 -2.34 -21.81
C ALA A 241 -12.54 -3.72 -21.98
N ASP A 242 -11.25 -3.81 -21.63
CA ASP A 242 -10.46 -5.05 -21.73
C ASP A 242 -10.85 -6.13 -20.69
N VAL A 243 -11.63 -5.75 -19.66
CA VAL A 243 -12.10 -6.64 -18.61
C VAL A 243 -13.60 -6.56 -18.35
N ALA A 244 -14.36 -5.82 -19.17
CA ALA A 244 -15.80 -5.60 -18.95
C ALA A 244 -16.61 -6.91 -18.93
N ASP A 245 -16.26 -7.87 -19.78
CA ASP A 245 -16.89 -9.19 -19.86
C ASP A 245 -16.32 -10.21 -18.84
N ARG A 246 -15.18 -9.88 -18.23
CA ARG A 246 -14.43 -10.74 -17.31
C ARG A 246 -13.90 -9.94 -16.13
N PRO A 247 -14.78 -9.42 -15.25
CA PRO A 247 -14.41 -8.53 -14.16
C PRO A 247 -13.44 -9.17 -13.14
N GLU A 248 -13.40 -10.51 -13.07
CA GLU A 248 -12.43 -11.27 -12.29
C GLU A 248 -10.98 -11.13 -12.78
N GLU A 249 -10.76 -10.67 -14.01
CA GLU A 249 -9.42 -10.36 -14.53
C GLU A 249 -8.93 -8.96 -14.17
N LEU A 250 -9.78 -8.11 -13.56
CA LEU A 250 -9.37 -6.78 -13.11
C LEU A 250 -8.36 -6.86 -11.96
N PRO A 251 -7.14 -6.31 -12.10
CA PRO A 251 -6.09 -6.48 -11.08
C PRO A 251 -6.45 -6.00 -9.68
N ALA A 252 -7.32 -5.01 -9.57
CA ALA A 252 -7.71 -4.37 -8.30
C ALA A 252 -8.93 -5.01 -7.60
N LEU A 253 -9.56 -6.03 -8.18
CA LEU A 253 -10.69 -6.75 -7.58
C LEU A 253 -10.38 -8.25 -7.47
N LEU A 254 -10.81 -8.89 -6.38
CA LEU A 254 -10.93 -10.34 -6.30
C LEU A 254 -12.41 -10.70 -6.29
N ILE A 255 -12.83 -11.64 -7.15
CA ILE A 255 -14.25 -11.99 -7.32
C ILE A 255 -14.38 -13.52 -7.39
N GLY A 256 -15.20 -14.10 -6.54
CA GLY A 256 -15.52 -15.53 -6.57
C GLY A 256 -15.35 -16.21 -5.22
N THR A 257 -15.24 -17.53 -5.25
CA THR A 257 -14.92 -18.35 -4.08
C THR A 257 -13.48 -18.15 -3.63
N PRO A 258 -13.12 -18.45 -2.37
CA PRO A 258 -11.73 -18.34 -1.90
C PRO A 258 -10.70 -19.07 -2.78
N LYS A 259 -11.07 -20.25 -3.33
CA LYS A 259 -10.19 -21.00 -4.26
C LYS A 259 -9.99 -20.29 -5.60
N GLU A 260 -11.04 -19.70 -6.16
CA GLU A 260 -10.95 -18.90 -7.39
C GLU A 260 -10.12 -17.65 -7.17
N MET A 261 -10.30 -16.98 -6.04
CA MET A 261 -9.53 -15.80 -5.65
C MET A 261 -8.05 -16.12 -5.45
N ALA A 262 -7.73 -17.24 -4.80
CA ALA A 262 -6.34 -17.71 -4.65
C ALA A 262 -5.68 -17.92 -6.01
N ARG A 263 -6.37 -18.59 -6.96
CA ARG A 263 -5.90 -18.76 -8.34
C ARG A 263 -5.70 -17.43 -9.05
N GLN A 264 -6.63 -16.47 -8.92
CA GLN A 264 -6.48 -15.13 -9.49
C GLN A 264 -5.22 -14.42 -8.97
N LEU A 265 -4.88 -14.57 -7.70
CA LEU A 265 -3.64 -14.00 -7.13
C LEU A 265 -2.39 -14.67 -7.67
N GLU A 266 -2.39 -15.99 -7.83
CA GLU A 266 -1.28 -16.73 -8.46
C GLU A 266 -1.06 -16.27 -9.91
N GLU A 267 -2.13 -16.16 -10.70
CA GLU A 267 -2.10 -15.66 -12.08
C GLU A 267 -1.57 -14.21 -12.15
N ARG A 268 -2.00 -13.34 -11.23
CA ARG A 268 -1.49 -11.96 -11.15
C ARG A 268 -0.03 -11.89 -10.75
N ARG A 269 0.42 -12.76 -9.86
CA ARG A 269 1.84 -12.86 -9.52
C ARG A 269 2.67 -13.32 -10.72
N GLU A 270 2.21 -14.32 -11.45
CA GLU A 270 2.90 -14.81 -12.65
C GLU A 270 2.97 -13.74 -13.75
N ARG A 271 1.87 -13.01 -13.97
CA ARG A 271 1.77 -12.01 -15.04
C ARG A 271 2.45 -10.69 -14.69
N PHE A 272 2.11 -10.14 -13.53
CA PHE A 272 2.49 -8.78 -13.14
C PHE A 272 3.67 -8.74 -12.16
N GLY A 273 3.89 -9.81 -11.40
CA GLY A 273 4.91 -9.87 -10.37
C GLY A 273 4.43 -9.45 -8.98
N PHE A 274 3.13 -9.25 -8.76
CA PHE A 274 2.61 -8.88 -7.45
C PHE A 274 2.79 -10.02 -6.44
N SER A 275 3.66 -9.82 -5.47
CA SER A 275 3.92 -10.74 -4.36
C SER A 275 3.39 -10.22 -3.02
N TYR A 276 3.14 -8.92 -2.93
CA TYR A 276 2.54 -8.29 -1.76
C TYR A 276 1.15 -7.75 -2.13
N VAL A 277 0.14 -8.23 -1.42
CA VAL A 277 -1.27 -7.88 -1.66
C VAL A 277 -1.81 -7.15 -0.45
N THR A 278 -2.28 -5.93 -0.64
CA THR A 278 -2.93 -5.14 0.41
C THR A 278 -4.42 -5.04 0.13
N VAL A 279 -5.25 -5.19 1.17
CA VAL A 279 -6.69 -4.96 1.11
C VAL A 279 -7.10 -3.82 2.02
N LEU A 280 -8.27 -3.23 1.76
CA LEU A 280 -8.92 -2.30 2.68
C LEU A 280 -9.65 -3.07 3.78
N GLU A 281 -9.86 -2.44 4.93
CA GLU A 281 -10.49 -3.02 6.12
C GLU A 281 -11.80 -3.76 5.83
N SER A 282 -12.63 -3.23 4.94
CA SER A 282 -13.90 -3.87 4.55
C SER A 282 -13.74 -5.24 3.88
N SER A 283 -12.56 -5.56 3.39
CA SER A 283 -12.21 -6.84 2.76
C SER A 283 -11.36 -7.74 3.66
N MET A 284 -11.15 -7.37 4.92
CA MET A 284 -10.26 -8.08 5.84
C MET A 284 -10.74 -9.52 6.10
N GLU A 285 -12.01 -9.71 6.43
CA GLU A 285 -12.55 -11.04 6.76
C GLU A 285 -12.59 -11.97 5.53
N PRO A 286 -13.19 -11.59 4.38
CA PRO A 286 -13.23 -12.50 3.23
C PRO A 286 -11.84 -12.82 2.67
N MET A 287 -10.85 -11.96 2.85
CA MET A 287 -9.48 -12.24 2.43
C MET A 287 -8.78 -13.27 3.32
N GLY A 288 -9.21 -13.44 4.58
CA GLY A 288 -8.62 -14.41 5.51
C GLY A 288 -8.64 -15.85 4.98
N GLU A 289 -9.75 -16.29 4.39
CA GLU A 289 -9.87 -17.62 3.78
C GLU A 289 -8.94 -17.80 2.56
N VAL A 290 -8.72 -16.73 1.80
CA VAL A 290 -7.78 -16.75 0.66
C VAL A 290 -6.34 -16.85 1.15
N ILE A 291 -6.01 -16.15 2.24
CA ILE A 291 -4.68 -16.22 2.87
C ILE A 291 -4.39 -17.65 3.32
N GLU A 292 -5.34 -18.32 3.98
CA GLU A 292 -5.19 -19.70 4.46
C GLU A 292 -4.85 -20.66 3.31
N LEU A 293 -5.46 -20.49 2.12
CA LEU A 293 -5.21 -21.32 0.95
C LEU A 293 -3.83 -21.09 0.29
N LEU A 294 -3.21 -19.91 0.53
CA LEU A 294 -1.94 -19.52 -0.10
C LEU A 294 -0.73 -19.65 0.84
N ARG A 295 -0.94 -20.10 2.07
CA ARG A 295 0.11 -20.39 3.09
C ARG A 295 0.58 -21.82 2.98
#